data_806adda20fefc2d076f692aff6dbdeb9
#
_entry.id   806adda20fefc2d076f692aff6dbdeb9
#
_cell.length_a   1.000
_cell.length_b   1.000
_cell.length_c   1.000
_cell.angle_alpha   90.00
_cell.angle_beta   90.00
_cell.angle_gamma   90.00
#
_symmetry.space_group_name_H-M   'P 1'
#
loop_
_entity.id
_entity.type
_entity.pdbx_description
1 polymer ?
#
loop_
_entity_poly.entity_id
_entity_poly.type
_entity_poly.pdbx_seq_one_letter_code
_entity_poly.pdbx_strand_id
1 'polypeptide(L)'
;MFNNHFIKVVLLSSLLVPSLSAQELVVGYDGFYNRIKNSKKEQYVNTKIGVFLNNSQTGKHCQIENAFINFEGAITDVEIGADSELLLPFDKDLRDNKAKLHVNVTDTASCDLAFQIMTTENNTAEYSTLSLVKQIEEFDLFLGNMAGYFGRMNLPATVGVQFIFDETVDAYTISGNLFKSGKQISLSQDEIIRDKIAGIKFSKQPLRIVPLTEI
;
A
#
# COMPACT_ATOMS: atom_id res chain seq x y z
N MET A 1 -73.56 33.14 9.96
CA MET A 1 -72.18 33.55 10.34
C MET A 1 -71.44 32.30 10.73
N PHE A 2 -70.71 31.70 9.76
CA PHE A 2 -69.87 30.53 10.01
C PHE A 2 -68.40 30.98 9.95
N ASN A 3 -67.66 30.83 11.04
CA ASN A 3 -66.26 31.24 11.23
C ASN A 3 -65.38 30.00 10.94
N ASN A 4 -64.69 30.00 9.77
CA ASN A 4 -63.77 28.94 9.37
C ASN A 4 -62.39 29.23 9.94
N HIS A 5 -61.96 28.49 10.95
CA HIS A 5 -60.59 28.48 11.45
C HIS A 5 -59.78 27.49 10.63
N PHE A 6 -58.91 27.99 9.74
CA PHE A 6 -57.88 27.19 9.06
C PHE A 6 -56.72 26.96 10.02
N ILE A 7 -56.59 25.72 10.51
CA ILE A 7 -55.40 25.26 11.22
C ILE A 7 -54.31 24.97 10.19
N LYS A 8 -53.26 25.81 10.18
CA LYS A 8 -52.02 25.54 9.43
C LYS A 8 -51.20 24.52 10.21
N VAL A 9 -51.18 23.29 9.75
CA VAL A 9 -50.24 22.25 10.21
C VAL A 9 -48.89 22.50 9.54
N VAL A 10 -47.91 22.98 10.32
CA VAL A 10 -46.51 23.09 9.90
C VAL A 10 -45.86 21.72 10.10
N LEU A 11 -45.66 20.97 9.01
CA LEU A 11 -44.84 19.74 9.01
C LEU A 11 -43.38 20.14 9.18
N LEU A 12 -42.83 19.93 10.38
CA LEU A 12 -41.39 20.01 10.62
C LEU A 12 -40.76 18.71 10.11
N SER A 13 -40.25 18.73 8.87
CA SER A 13 -39.43 17.63 8.32
C SER A 13 -38.05 17.66 8.97
N SER A 14 -37.83 16.80 9.98
CA SER A 14 -36.50 16.54 10.54
C SER A 14 -35.61 15.88 9.48
N LEU A 15 -34.66 16.63 8.98
CA LEU A 15 -33.56 16.13 8.14
C LEU A 15 -32.68 15.23 9.01
N LEU A 16 -32.87 13.92 8.95
CA LEU A 16 -31.91 12.93 9.44
C LEU A 16 -30.63 13.02 8.57
N VAL A 17 -29.64 13.77 9.05
CA VAL A 17 -28.30 13.77 8.47
C VAL A 17 -27.67 12.44 8.91
N PRO A 18 -27.34 11.51 8.00
CA PRO A 18 -26.57 10.33 8.38
C PRO A 18 -25.22 10.81 8.89
N SER A 19 -24.90 10.51 10.15
CA SER A 19 -23.56 10.69 10.69
C SER A 19 -22.64 9.76 9.93
N LEU A 20 -21.74 10.27 9.09
CA LEU A 20 -20.59 9.51 8.59
C LEU A 20 -19.78 9.12 9.81
N SER A 21 -19.84 7.85 10.20
CA SER A 21 -19.02 7.32 11.28
C SER A 21 -17.64 7.07 10.71
N ALA A 22 -16.70 7.94 10.99
CA ALA A 22 -15.29 7.65 10.77
C ALA A 22 -14.92 6.42 11.64
N GLN A 23 -14.31 5.41 11.05
CA GLN A 23 -13.84 4.25 11.77
C GLN A 23 -12.41 4.49 12.25
N GLU A 24 -12.17 4.34 13.56
CA GLU A 24 -10.83 4.37 14.13
C GLU A 24 -10.29 2.95 14.30
N LEU A 25 -9.12 2.69 13.76
CA LEU A 25 -8.34 1.48 14.00
C LEU A 25 -7.24 1.80 15.01
N VAL A 26 -7.16 1.02 16.11
CA VAL A 26 -6.12 1.15 17.13
C VAL A 26 -5.33 -0.15 17.23
N VAL A 27 -4.01 -0.08 16.97
CA VAL A 27 -3.14 -1.27 16.97
C VAL A 27 -1.82 -0.99 17.71
N GLY A 28 -1.19 -2.06 18.26
CA GLY A 28 0.10 -1.95 18.90
C GLY A 28 1.22 -1.66 17.91
N TYR A 29 2.11 -0.72 18.24
CA TYR A 29 3.24 -0.34 17.39
C TYR A 29 4.32 -1.44 17.28
N ASP A 30 4.45 -2.31 18.29
CA ASP A 30 5.48 -3.36 18.37
C ASP A 30 5.44 -4.33 17.18
N GLY A 31 4.23 -4.65 16.67
CA GLY A 31 4.04 -5.48 15.49
C GLY A 31 4.65 -4.88 14.21
N PHE A 32 4.62 -3.56 14.08
CA PHE A 32 5.20 -2.84 12.93
C PHE A 32 6.72 -2.77 13.04
N TYR A 33 7.24 -2.44 14.22
CA TYR A 33 8.67 -2.30 14.44
C TYR A 33 9.46 -3.54 13.98
N ASN A 34 9.00 -4.74 14.33
CA ASN A 34 9.69 -5.97 13.97
C ASN A 34 9.70 -6.22 12.45
N ARG A 35 8.65 -5.81 11.74
CA ARG A 35 8.56 -5.92 10.28
C ARG A 35 9.47 -4.90 9.60
N ILE A 36 9.41 -3.64 10.03
CA ILE A 36 10.27 -2.57 9.52
C ILE A 36 11.75 -2.89 9.76
N LYS A 37 12.10 -3.43 10.94
CA LYS A 37 13.45 -3.87 11.24
C LYS A 37 14.00 -4.86 10.23
N ASN A 38 13.16 -5.78 9.77
CA ASN A 38 13.59 -6.77 8.78
C ASN A 38 13.93 -6.15 7.42
N SER A 39 13.25 -5.07 7.02
CA SER A 39 13.54 -4.34 5.77
C SER A 39 14.75 -3.39 5.87
N LYS A 40 15.28 -3.14 7.08
CA LYS A 40 16.45 -2.28 7.30
C LYS A 40 17.78 -3.01 7.26
N LYS A 41 17.82 -4.29 6.87
CA LYS A 41 19.07 -5.04 6.72
C LYS A 41 19.81 -4.57 5.47
N GLU A 42 21.14 -4.48 5.55
CA GLU A 42 22.02 -3.97 4.47
C GLU A 42 21.85 -4.68 3.11
N GLN A 43 21.40 -5.93 3.13
CA GLN A 43 21.16 -6.73 1.93
C GLN A 43 19.92 -6.31 1.13
N TYR A 44 19.06 -5.47 1.70
CA TYR A 44 17.86 -4.96 1.04
C TYR A 44 18.03 -3.47 0.70
N VAL A 45 18.50 -3.21 -0.51
CA VAL A 45 18.82 -1.85 -0.95
C VAL A 45 17.56 -1.15 -1.46
N ASN A 46 16.72 -1.89 -2.19
CA ASN A 46 15.56 -1.34 -2.89
C ASN A 46 14.22 -1.95 -2.42
N THR A 47 14.23 -2.73 -1.32
CA THR A 47 13.02 -3.43 -0.85
C THR A 47 12.64 -2.98 0.56
N LYS A 48 11.36 -2.66 0.75
CA LYS A 48 10.77 -2.33 2.04
C LYS A 48 9.44 -3.06 2.25
N ILE A 49 8.93 -2.98 3.48
CA ILE A 49 7.53 -3.29 3.79
C ILE A 49 6.76 -1.97 3.82
N GLY A 50 5.79 -1.83 2.94
CA GLY A 50 4.76 -0.81 3.02
C GLY A 50 3.64 -1.24 3.96
N VAL A 51 3.06 -0.29 4.66
CA VAL A 51 1.93 -0.49 5.59
C VAL A 51 0.71 0.24 5.06
N PHE A 52 -0.38 -0.49 4.88
CA PHE A 52 -1.62 0.01 4.29
C PHE A 52 -2.82 -0.45 5.11
N LEU A 53 -3.97 0.13 4.82
CA LEU A 53 -5.27 -0.39 5.21
C LEU A 53 -6.04 -0.77 3.94
N ASN A 54 -6.50 -2.00 3.87
CA ASN A 54 -7.26 -2.50 2.73
C ASN A 54 -8.72 -2.71 3.12
N ASN A 55 -9.61 -2.23 2.28
CA ASN A 55 -11.03 -2.53 2.37
C ASN A 55 -11.24 -4.05 2.19
N SER A 56 -11.82 -4.70 3.20
CA SER A 56 -11.97 -6.15 3.26
C SER A 56 -12.87 -6.73 2.15
N GLN A 57 -13.73 -5.91 1.55
CA GLN A 57 -14.65 -6.34 0.51
C GLN A 57 -14.07 -6.16 -0.91
N THR A 58 -13.33 -5.08 -1.13
CA THR A 58 -12.83 -4.71 -2.46
C THR A 58 -11.34 -4.99 -2.66
N GLY A 59 -10.59 -5.20 -1.57
CA GLY A 59 -9.14 -5.33 -1.56
C GLY A 59 -8.38 -4.05 -1.91
N LYS A 60 -9.07 -2.93 -2.17
CA LYS A 60 -8.45 -1.64 -2.46
C LYS A 60 -8.00 -0.97 -1.17
N HIS A 61 -7.02 -0.06 -1.29
CA HIS A 61 -6.61 0.75 -0.13
C HIS A 61 -7.76 1.62 0.37
N CYS A 62 -7.94 1.64 1.69
CA CYS A 62 -8.83 2.58 2.35
C CYS A 62 -8.26 3.98 2.30
N GLN A 63 -9.13 4.96 2.23
CA GLN A 63 -8.73 6.35 2.35
C GLN A 63 -8.51 6.71 3.82
N ILE A 64 -7.27 7.03 4.16
CA ILE A 64 -6.87 7.43 5.51
C ILE A 64 -7.06 8.93 5.64
N GLU A 65 -7.81 9.37 6.64
CA GLU A 65 -8.01 10.78 6.97
C GLU A 65 -6.81 11.34 7.74
N ASN A 66 -6.42 10.63 8.80
CA ASN A 66 -5.24 10.94 9.59
C ASN A 66 -4.74 9.70 10.33
N ALA A 67 -3.49 9.73 10.76
CA ALA A 67 -2.90 8.70 11.59
C ALA A 67 -1.93 9.33 12.59
N PHE A 68 -1.85 8.76 13.80
CA PHE A 68 -0.93 9.22 14.83
C PHE A 68 -0.53 8.08 15.77
N ILE A 69 0.63 8.24 16.40
CA ILE A 69 1.10 7.35 17.45
C ILE A 69 0.88 8.03 18.79
N ASN A 70 0.22 7.33 19.71
CA ASN A 70 0.03 7.76 21.09
C ASN A 70 0.94 6.95 22.02
N PHE A 71 1.76 7.67 22.76
CA PHE A 71 2.62 7.12 23.79
C PHE A 71 2.48 7.98 25.08
N GLU A 72 1.93 7.41 26.13
CA GLU A 72 1.73 8.08 27.44
C GLU A 72 1.06 9.46 27.35
N GLY A 73 0.17 9.64 26.38
CA GLY A 73 -0.52 10.91 26.14
C GLY A 73 0.22 11.87 25.20
N ALA A 74 1.48 11.58 24.85
CA ALA A 74 2.18 12.27 23.77
C ALA A 74 1.68 11.75 22.41
N ILE A 75 1.32 12.66 21.52
CA ILE A 75 0.81 12.37 20.18
C ILE A 75 1.88 12.77 19.17
N THR A 76 2.20 11.84 18.27
CA THR A 76 3.08 12.08 17.12
C THR A 76 2.34 11.73 15.85
N ASP A 77 2.17 12.68 14.95
CA ASP A 77 1.51 12.46 13.68
C ASP A 77 2.32 11.49 12.82
N VAL A 78 1.60 10.63 12.10
CA VAL A 78 2.16 9.71 11.11
C VAL A 78 1.88 10.27 9.73
N GLU A 79 2.92 10.46 8.94
CA GLU A 79 2.81 10.90 7.56
C GLU A 79 2.11 9.81 6.71
N ILE A 80 1.20 10.24 5.84
CA ILE A 80 0.52 9.40 4.87
C ILE A 80 1.17 9.66 3.51
N GLY A 81 1.89 8.66 3.02
CA GLY A 81 2.58 8.71 1.75
C GLY A 81 1.64 8.52 0.55
N ALA A 82 2.23 8.40 -0.63
CA ALA A 82 1.50 8.11 -1.84
C ALA A 82 0.67 6.83 -1.69
N ASP A 83 -0.49 6.80 -2.33
CA ASP A 83 -1.39 5.64 -2.36
C ASP A 83 -1.83 5.13 -0.96
N SER A 84 -1.95 6.06 0.01
CA SER A 84 -2.36 5.79 1.40
C SER A 84 -1.39 4.89 2.19
N GLU A 85 -0.09 4.91 1.89
CA GLU A 85 0.93 4.24 2.71
C GLU A 85 1.11 4.96 4.04
N LEU A 86 1.09 4.23 5.17
CA LEU A 86 1.46 4.74 6.49
C LEU A 86 2.98 4.73 6.64
N LEU A 87 3.61 5.91 6.68
CA LEU A 87 5.06 6.07 6.83
C LEU A 87 5.45 6.02 8.32
N LEU A 88 5.50 4.80 8.85
CA LEU A 88 5.78 4.58 10.27
C LEU A 88 7.25 4.79 10.60
N PRO A 89 7.58 5.49 11.71
CA PRO A 89 8.95 5.65 12.16
C PRO A 89 9.57 4.30 12.57
N PHE A 90 10.89 4.19 12.48
CA PHE A 90 11.64 3.05 13.04
C PHE A 90 12.19 3.46 14.40
N ASP A 91 11.39 3.29 15.44
CA ASP A 91 11.68 3.75 16.79
C ASP A 91 11.54 2.62 17.81
N LYS A 92 12.66 2.33 18.50
CA LYS A 92 12.73 1.27 19.50
C LYS A 92 11.98 1.64 20.78
N ASP A 93 11.96 2.91 21.15
CA ASP A 93 11.32 3.35 22.39
C ASP A 93 9.81 3.27 22.27
N LEU A 94 9.23 3.59 21.11
CA LEU A 94 7.79 3.36 20.83
C LEU A 94 7.42 1.88 20.95
N ARG A 95 8.28 0.96 20.48
CA ARG A 95 8.07 -0.47 20.61
C ARG A 95 8.11 -0.92 22.08
N ASP A 96 9.19 -0.57 22.78
CA ASP A 96 9.46 -1.05 24.15
C ASP A 96 8.41 -0.54 25.15
N ASN A 97 7.88 0.64 24.90
CA ASN A 97 6.84 1.27 25.70
C ASN A 97 5.42 0.97 25.20
N LYS A 98 5.26 0.04 24.24
CA LYS A 98 3.96 -0.42 23.75
C LYS A 98 3.06 0.70 23.24
N ALA A 99 3.64 1.69 22.55
CA ALA A 99 2.90 2.77 21.91
C ALA A 99 1.80 2.22 21.00
N LYS A 100 0.75 3.00 20.79
CA LYS A 100 -0.38 2.62 19.94
C LYS A 100 -0.47 3.51 18.72
N LEU A 101 -0.62 2.88 17.56
CA LEU A 101 -0.97 3.54 16.32
C LEU A 101 -2.48 3.67 16.24
N HIS A 102 -2.95 4.87 16.01
CA HIS A 102 -4.34 5.24 15.73
C HIS A 102 -4.45 5.65 14.28
N VAL A 103 -5.41 5.09 13.56
CA VAL A 103 -5.68 5.42 12.16
C VAL A 103 -7.17 5.68 11.97
N ASN A 104 -7.52 6.86 11.50
CA ASN A 104 -8.88 7.24 11.17
C ASN A 104 -9.09 7.11 9.66
N VAL A 105 -10.13 6.40 9.27
CA VAL A 105 -10.50 6.19 7.87
C VAL A 105 -11.86 6.78 7.56
N THR A 106 -12.03 7.29 6.35
CA THR A 106 -13.31 7.84 5.86
C THR A 106 -14.23 6.77 5.30
N ASP A 107 -13.69 5.57 4.99
CA ASP A 107 -14.47 4.47 4.44
C ASP A 107 -15.47 3.93 5.48
N THR A 108 -16.70 3.69 5.03
CA THR A 108 -17.74 3.06 5.84
C THR A 108 -17.62 1.54 5.92
N ALA A 109 -16.78 0.95 5.08
CA ALA A 109 -16.49 -0.48 5.06
C ALA A 109 -15.35 -0.82 6.02
N SER A 110 -15.29 -2.07 6.49
CA SER A 110 -14.19 -2.57 7.33
C SER A 110 -12.86 -2.47 6.59
N CYS A 111 -11.89 -1.81 7.22
CA CYS A 111 -10.53 -1.66 6.73
C CYS A 111 -9.59 -2.50 7.59
N ASP A 112 -8.89 -3.42 6.96
CA ASP A 112 -7.94 -4.33 7.60
C ASP A 112 -6.50 -3.90 7.33
N LEU A 113 -5.64 -4.11 8.33
CA LEU A 113 -4.21 -3.84 8.20
C LEU A 113 -3.58 -4.76 7.16
N ALA A 114 -2.85 -4.18 6.23
CA ALA A 114 -2.15 -4.88 5.16
C ALA A 114 -0.66 -4.51 5.13
N PHE A 115 0.17 -5.53 4.89
CA PHE A 115 1.61 -5.36 4.67
C PHE A 115 1.94 -5.77 3.24
N GLN A 116 2.66 -4.91 2.54
CA GLN A 116 3.06 -5.18 1.17
C GLN A 116 4.58 -5.07 1.02
N ILE A 117 5.20 -6.08 0.43
CA ILE A 117 6.59 -5.99 0.00
C ILE A 117 6.62 -5.15 -1.27
N MET A 118 7.47 -4.14 -1.30
CA MET A 118 7.54 -3.19 -2.40
C MET A 118 8.92 -2.54 -2.49
N THR A 119 9.18 -1.85 -3.59
CA THR A 119 10.38 -1.02 -3.71
C THR A 119 10.35 0.16 -2.73
N THR A 120 11.55 0.66 -2.40
CA THR A 120 11.72 1.95 -1.76
C THR A 120 11.27 3.09 -2.71
N GLU A 121 11.26 4.34 -2.23
CA GLU A 121 10.67 5.49 -2.94
C GLU A 121 11.45 5.97 -4.18
N ASN A 122 12.60 5.35 -4.50
CA ASN A 122 13.46 5.75 -5.61
C ASN A 122 13.04 5.14 -6.96
N ASN A 123 11.74 5.10 -7.25
CA ASN A 123 11.26 4.63 -8.53
C ASN A 123 11.63 5.58 -9.67
N THR A 124 11.87 5.04 -10.84
CA THR A 124 12.16 5.80 -12.08
C THR A 124 11.14 5.44 -13.16
N ALA A 125 11.15 6.17 -14.27
CA ALA A 125 10.31 5.82 -15.41
C ALA A 125 11.00 4.84 -16.37
N GLU A 126 12.27 4.48 -16.12
CA GLU A 126 13.05 3.62 -17.01
C GLU A 126 13.85 2.61 -16.18
N TYR A 127 13.81 1.33 -16.61
CA TYR A 127 14.45 0.20 -15.95
C TYR A 127 15.22 -0.63 -16.96
N SER A 128 16.47 -0.94 -16.66
CA SER A 128 17.26 -1.91 -17.44
C SER A 128 16.86 -3.34 -17.07
N THR A 129 17.10 -4.28 -17.96
CA THR A 129 16.95 -5.73 -17.67
C THR A 129 17.69 -6.13 -16.41
N LEU A 130 18.95 -5.68 -16.27
CA LEU A 130 19.76 -6.02 -15.11
C LEU A 130 19.15 -5.51 -13.79
N SER A 131 18.60 -4.28 -13.77
CA SER A 131 17.95 -3.73 -12.57
C SER A 131 16.67 -4.49 -12.21
N LEU A 132 15.90 -4.93 -13.21
CA LEU A 132 14.69 -5.72 -13.00
C LEU A 132 15.00 -7.11 -12.43
N VAL A 133 16.00 -7.81 -12.99
CA VAL A 133 16.41 -9.13 -12.50
C VAL A 133 16.91 -9.03 -11.05
N LYS A 134 17.75 -8.05 -10.73
CA LYS A 134 18.22 -7.81 -9.37
C LYS A 134 17.06 -7.52 -8.41
N GLN A 135 16.05 -6.76 -8.84
CA GLN A 135 14.88 -6.47 -8.01
C GLN A 135 14.04 -7.73 -7.75
N ILE A 136 13.88 -8.60 -8.74
CA ILE A 136 13.20 -9.90 -8.58
C ILE A 136 13.93 -10.77 -7.56
N GLU A 137 15.26 -10.89 -7.69
CA GLU A 137 16.11 -11.65 -6.76
C GLU A 137 16.03 -11.09 -5.32
N GLU A 138 16.02 -9.75 -5.16
CA GLU A 138 15.91 -9.09 -3.86
C GLU A 138 14.53 -9.34 -3.23
N PHE A 139 13.46 -9.30 -4.01
CA PHE A 139 12.12 -9.63 -3.55
C PHE A 139 12.02 -11.10 -3.09
N ASP A 140 12.56 -12.05 -3.86
CA ASP A 140 12.55 -13.46 -3.50
C ASP A 140 13.33 -13.72 -2.20
N LEU A 141 14.52 -13.12 -2.08
CA LEU A 141 15.33 -13.18 -0.88
C LEU A 141 14.59 -12.59 0.34
N PHE A 142 13.92 -11.46 0.14
CA PHE A 142 13.18 -10.78 1.21
C PHE A 142 11.99 -11.64 1.68
N LEU A 143 11.16 -12.13 0.75
CA LEU A 143 10.05 -13.03 1.02
C LEU A 143 10.51 -14.28 1.78
N GLY A 144 11.55 -14.93 1.28
CA GLY A 144 12.11 -16.13 1.91
C GLY A 144 12.58 -15.90 3.34
N ASN A 145 13.23 -14.75 3.60
CA ASN A 145 13.71 -14.41 4.95
C ASN A 145 12.57 -14.02 5.90
N MET A 146 11.50 -13.40 5.39
CA MET A 146 10.33 -13.06 6.19
C MET A 146 9.53 -14.29 6.63
N ALA A 147 9.42 -15.27 5.75
CA ALA A 147 8.69 -16.51 6.03
C ALA A 147 9.45 -17.47 6.96
N GLY A 148 10.77 -17.30 7.07
CA GLY A 148 11.63 -18.22 7.81
C GLY A 148 11.75 -19.59 7.14
N TYR A 149 12.47 -20.52 7.80
CA TYR A 149 12.83 -21.81 7.23
C TYR A 149 11.61 -22.64 6.77
N PHE A 150 10.62 -22.78 7.63
CA PHE A 150 9.43 -23.57 7.33
C PHE A 150 8.43 -22.86 6.40
N GLY A 151 8.32 -21.55 6.50
CA GLY A 151 7.43 -20.76 5.64
C GLY A 151 7.90 -20.71 4.19
N ARG A 152 9.23 -20.68 3.96
CA ARG A 152 9.83 -20.64 2.62
C ARG A 152 9.39 -21.80 1.72
N MET A 153 9.16 -22.98 2.29
CA MET A 153 8.73 -24.17 1.53
C MET A 153 7.31 -24.05 0.98
N ASN A 154 6.49 -23.15 1.54
CA ASN A 154 5.09 -22.97 1.17
C ASN A 154 4.82 -21.61 0.51
N LEU A 155 5.85 -20.78 0.33
CA LEU A 155 5.70 -19.52 -0.38
C LEU A 155 5.70 -19.75 -1.90
N PRO A 156 4.83 -19.04 -2.63
CA PRO A 156 4.94 -19.01 -4.09
C PRO A 156 6.26 -18.35 -4.49
N ALA A 157 6.87 -18.83 -5.56
CA ALA A 157 8.09 -18.24 -6.10
C ALA A 157 7.81 -16.82 -6.62
N THR A 158 8.80 -15.94 -6.47
CA THR A 158 8.78 -14.63 -7.14
C THR A 158 9.17 -14.83 -8.59
N VAL A 159 8.21 -14.69 -9.50
CA VAL A 159 8.41 -14.93 -10.94
C VAL A 159 8.57 -13.66 -11.75
N GLY A 160 8.53 -12.48 -11.11
CA GLY A 160 8.65 -11.21 -11.81
C GLY A 160 8.37 -10.02 -10.91
N VAL A 161 8.05 -8.91 -11.55
CA VAL A 161 7.66 -7.64 -10.90
C VAL A 161 6.34 -7.13 -11.48
N GLN A 162 5.58 -6.44 -10.66
CA GLN A 162 4.39 -5.70 -11.07
C GLN A 162 4.56 -4.23 -10.71
N PHE A 163 4.40 -3.37 -11.72
CA PHE A 163 4.41 -1.92 -11.61
C PHE A 163 2.99 -1.41 -11.36
N ILE A 164 2.82 -0.57 -10.36
CA ILE A 164 1.52 0.00 -9.96
C ILE A 164 1.53 1.50 -10.25
N PHE A 165 0.47 1.98 -10.90
CA PHE A 165 0.27 3.38 -11.29
C PHE A 165 -1.10 3.87 -10.81
N ASP A 166 -1.24 5.18 -10.62
CA ASP A 166 -2.51 5.85 -10.28
C ASP A 166 -3.47 5.96 -11.48
N GLU A 167 -2.91 5.96 -12.70
CA GLU A 167 -3.64 6.05 -13.97
C GLU A 167 -3.16 5.01 -14.98
N THR A 168 -3.81 4.92 -16.12
CA THR A 168 -3.34 4.06 -17.22
C THR A 168 -2.08 4.66 -17.84
N VAL A 169 -1.04 3.85 -17.90
CA VAL A 169 0.31 4.20 -18.37
C VAL A 169 0.70 3.27 -19.50
N ASP A 170 1.40 3.80 -20.49
CA ASP A 170 2.01 3.03 -21.56
C ASP A 170 3.44 2.63 -21.19
N ALA A 171 3.75 1.36 -21.44
CA ALA A 171 5.08 0.78 -21.31
C ALA A 171 5.67 0.53 -22.70
N TYR A 172 6.89 0.99 -22.90
CA TYR A 172 7.65 0.85 -24.15
C TYR A 172 8.91 0.05 -23.90
N THR A 173 9.33 -0.72 -24.88
CA THR A 173 10.70 -1.23 -24.90
C THR A 173 11.67 -0.05 -25.04
N ILE A 174 12.94 -0.23 -24.69
CA ILE A 174 13.97 0.81 -24.92
C ILE A 174 14.08 1.19 -26.41
N SER A 175 13.76 0.28 -27.32
CA SER A 175 13.69 0.54 -28.77
C SER A 175 12.48 1.38 -29.20
N GLY A 176 11.59 1.75 -28.28
CA GLY A 176 10.44 2.61 -28.51
C GLY A 176 9.15 1.93 -28.95
N ASN A 177 9.12 0.58 -28.99
CA ASN A 177 7.90 -0.14 -29.33
C ASN A 177 6.97 -0.22 -28.12
N LEU A 178 5.67 0.05 -28.31
CA LEU A 178 4.66 -0.17 -27.29
C LEU A 178 4.63 -1.66 -26.90
N PHE A 179 4.74 -1.92 -25.59
CA PHE A 179 4.82 -3.27 -25.05
C PHE A 179 3.53 -3.68 -24.32
N LYS A 180 3.10 -2.85 -23.36
CA LYS A 180 1.90 -3.05 -22.56
C LYS A 180 1.30 -1.69 -22.21
N SER A 181 0.01 -1.69 -21.80
CA SER A 181 -0.66 -0.50 -21.27
C SER A 181 -1.58 -0.90 -20.12
N GLY A 182 -1.65 -0.08 -19.07
CA GLY A 182 -2.53 -0.35 -17.92
C GLY A 182 -2.16 0.43 -16.67
N LYS A 183 -3.00 0.30 -15.63
CA LYS A 183 -2.69 0.79 -14.27
C LYS A 183 -1.78 -0.16 -13.50
N GLN A 184 -1.75 -1.42 -13.90
CA GLN A 184 -0.89 -2.46 -13.37
C GLN A 184 -0.22 -3.15 -14.55
N ILE A 185 1.10 -3.16 -14.55
CA ILE A 185 1.88 -3.76 -15.64
C ILE A 185 2.81 -4.79 -15.03
N SER A 186 2.56 -6.07 -15.33
CA SER A 186 3.37 -7.19 -14.87
C SER A 186 4.39 -7.58 -15.92
N LEU A 187 5.60 -7.87 -15.45
CA LEU A 187 6.72 -8.41 -16.23
C LEU A 187 7.24 -9.65 -15.51
N SER A 188 7.10 -10.81 -16.16
CA SER A 188 7.74 -12.01 -15.67
C SER A 188 9.24 -12.02 -16.01
N GLN A 189 10.03 -12.74 -15.21
CA GLN A 189 11.45 -12.92 -15.48
C GLN A 189 11.69 -13.60 -16.84
N ASP A 190 10.83 -14.55 -17.21
CA ASP A 190 10.87 -15.22 -18.50
C ASP A 190 10.62 -14.26 -19.67
N GLU A 191 9.65 -13.34 -19.58
CA GLU A 191 9.44 -12.30 -20.59
C GLU A 191 10.68 -11.41 -20.74
N ILE A 192 11.26 -10.98 -19.61
CA ILE A 192 12.45 -10.12 -19.60
C ILE A 192 13.64 -10.79 -20.29
N ILE A 193 13.89 -12.08 -20.00
CA ILE A 193 15.06 -12.81 -20.49
C ILE A 193 14.84 -13.33 -21.92
N ARG A 194 13.70 -14.01 -22.17
CA ARG A 194 13.37 -14.63 -23.45
C ARG A 194 13.23 -13.62 -24.58
N ASP A 195 12.50 -12.53 -24.31
CA ASP A 195 12.23 -11.53 -25.33
C ASP A 195 13.39 -10.53 -25.48
N LYS A 196 14.52 -10.79 -24.78
CA LYS A 196 15.75 -9.96 -24.82
C LYS A 196 15.44 -8.47 -24.69
N ILE A 197 14.50 -8.15 -23.78
CA ILE A 197 14.13 -6.77 -23.51
C ILE A 197 15.33 -6.10 -22.85
N ALA A 198 16.04 -5.22 -23.55
CA ALA A 198 17.18 -4.48 -23.00
C ALA A 198 16.80 -3.60 -21.81
N GLY A 199 15.53 -3.24 -21.73
CA GLY A 199 14.90 -2.50 -20.66
C GLY A 199 13.52 -2.03 -21.06
N ILE A 200 12.81 -1.43 -20.11
CA ILE A 200 11.46 -0.91 -20.27
C ILE A 200 11.42 0.55 -19.84
N LYS A 201 10.60 1.33 -20.54
CA LYS A 201 10.35 2.73 -20.27
C LYS A 201 8.84 2.96 -20.16
N PHE A 202 8.43 3.67 -19.13
CA PHE A 202 7.04 4.06 -18.91
C PHE A 202 6.81 5.53 -19.28
N SER A 203 5.61 5.86 -19.71
CA SER A 203 5.19 7.27 -19.93
C SER A 203 5.10 8.06 -18.62
N LYS A 204 5.01 7.37 -17.47
CA LYS A 204 4.98 7.95 -16.13
C LYS A 204 5.72 7.04 -15.14
N GLN A 205 6.29 7.62 -14.11
CA GLN A 205 6.92 6.89 -13.01
C GLN A 205 5.89 6.07 -12.23
N PRO A 206 6.15 4.79 -11.89
CA PRO A 206 5.25 4.00 -11.05
C PRO A 206 5.21 4.53 -9.62
N LEU A 207 4.06 4.40 -8.97
CA LEU A 207 3.90 4.66 -7.54
C LEU A 207 4.76 3.69 -6.72
N ARG A 208 4.72 2.40 -7.09
CA ARG A 208 5.50 1.35 -6.46
C ARG A 208 5.68 0.15 -7.40
N ILE A 209 6.64 -0.67 -7.07
CA ILE A 209 6.86 -1.97 -7.71
C ILE A 209 6.72 -3.03 -6.62
N VAL A 210 6.00 -4.10 -6.92
CA VAL A 210 5.74 -5.21 -6.00
C VAL A 210 6.17 -6.53 -6.64
N PRO A 211 6.47 -7.58 -5.85
CA PRO A 211 6.77 -8.88 -6.41
C PRO A 211 5.57 -9.45 -7.18
N LEU A 212 5.81 -10.05 -8.33
CA LEU A 212 4.88 -10.92 -9.02
C LEU A 212 5.16 -12.35 -8.59
N THR A 213 4.19 -13.01 -7.97
CA THR A 213 4.32 -14.39 -7.49
C THR A 213 3.50 -15.35 -8.36
N GLU A 214 3.91 -16.61 -8.42
CA GLU A 214 3.08 -17.68 -9.00
C GLU A 214 1.76 -17.78 -8.21
N ILE A 215 0.66 -18.02 -8.93
CA ILE A 215 -0.67 -18.27 -8.35
C ILE A 215 -0.88 -19.76 -8.19
#